data_51f254257f88e86cef22647b61cc9161
#
_entry.id   51f254257f88e86cef22647b61cc9161
#
_cell.length_a   1.000
_cell.length_b   1.000
_cell.length_c   1.000
_cell.angle_alpha   90.00
_cell.angle_beta   90.00
_cell.angle_gamma   90.00
#
_symmetry.space_group_name_H-M   'P 1'
#
loop_
_entity.id
_entity.type
_entity.pdbx_description
1 polymer ?
#
loop_
_entity_poly.entity_id
_entity_poly.type
_entity_poly.pdbx_seq_one_letter_code
_entity_poly.pdbx_strand_id
1 'polypeptide(L)'
;MSFILGTTTKNLSAALAASEDQGITKVLSNPRVFTLDGQAAEIKQVDQVPYTKVEDGVTSIELKDAGITLKVTPVIVGDGNIILSVDVEKSTVDTTIANPPIAKRTISTKLLIKDETIVVIGGVFTESTKSSKTQTPFLADLPLVGDLFKGEEKTNVRKELLVFLAPRII
;
A
#
# COMPACT_ATOMS: atom_id res chain seq x y z
N MET A 1 5.22 50.88 26.28
CA MET A 1 4.42 51.00 25.05
C MET A 1 4.77 49.79 24.17
N SER A 2 4.05 48.72 24.35
CA SER A 2 4.37 47.41 23.75
C SER A 2 3.09 46.87 23.08
N PHE A 3 3.04 46.97 21.75
CA PHE A 3 1.89 46.53 20.97
C PHE A 3 2.33 45.84 19.65
N ILE A 4 3.33 44.97 19.68
CA ILE A 4 3.72 44.21 18.48
C ILE A 4 4.11 42.77 18.86
N LEU A 5 3.24 42.04 19.55
CA LEU A 5 3.49 40.58 19.75
C LEU A 5 2.29 39.69 19.47
N GLY A 6 1.18 40.24 18.96
CA GLY A 6 -0.03 39.45 18.72
C GLY A 6 -0.27 38.99 17.29
N THR A 7 0.40 39.57 16.30
CA THR A 7 0.07 39.31 14.87
C THR A 7 0.95 38.27 14.20
N THR A 8 2.16 38.03 14.68
CA THR A 8 3.13 37.14 14.04
C THR A 8 2.81 35.66 14.26
N THR A 9 2.30 35.30 15.43
CA THR A 9 1.98 33.90 15.74
C THR A 9 0.71 33.39 15.03
N LYS A 10 -0.29 34.25 14.84
CA LYS A 10 -1.53 33.87 14.10
C LYS A 10 -1.28 33.68 12.61
N ASN A 11 -0.43 34.51 12.00
CA ASN A 11 -0.05 34.39 10.61
C ASN A 11 0.83 33.15 10.36
N LEU A 12 1.66 32.78 11.34
CA LEU A 12 2.47 31.56 11.26
C LEU A 12 1.60 30.29 11.35
N SER A 13 0.59 30.28 12.22
CA SER A 13 -0.35 29.15 12.33
C SER A 13 -1.24 28.98 11.09
N ALA A 14 -1.67 30.09 10.48
CA ALA A 14 -2.44 30.07 9.23
C ALA A 14 -1.55 29.64 8.04
N ALA A 15 -0.29 30.03 8.00
CA ALA A 15 0.65 29.59 6.98
C ALA A 15 1.05 28.11 7.14
N LEU A 16 1.12 27.59 8.38
CA LEU A 16 1.34 26.17 8.63
C LEU A 16 0.13 25.31 8.29
N ALA A 17 -1.08 25.82 8.43
CA ALA A 17 -2.31 25.11 8.06
C ALA A 17 -2.50 24.96 6.53
N ALA A 18 -1.80 25.76 5.73
CA ALA A 18 -1.77 25.67 4.27
C ALA A 18 -0.57 24.87 3.73
N SER A 19 0.16 24.16 4.59
CA SER A 19 1.27 23.29 4.17
C SER A 19 0.74 22.04 3.52
N GLU A 20 1.08 21.81 2.26
CA GLU A 20 0.83 20.59 1.51
C GLU A 20 2.04 19.67 1.71
N ASP A 21 1.82 18.48 2.28
CA ASP A 21 2.84 17.43 2.41
C ASP A 21 2.65 16.40 1.29
N GLN A 22 3.57 16.36 0.33
CA GLN A 22 3.57 15.41 -0.78
C GLN A 22 4.64 14.35 -0.54
N GLY A 23 4.25 13.24 0.08
CA GLY A 23 5.10 12.06 0.24
C GLY A 23 4.89 11.04 -0.89
N ILE A 24 5.94 10.76 -1.70
CA ILE A 24 5.92 9.71 -2.71
C ILE A 24 6.85 8.58 -2.27
N THR A 25 6.29 7.40 -2.02
CA THR A 25 7.06 6.20 -1.71
C THR A 25 6.91 5.16 -2.83
N LYS A 26 8.02 4.78 -3.45
CA LYS A 26 8.07 3.74 -4.47
C LYS A 26 8.83 2.53 -3.94
N VAL A 27 8.16 1.36 -3.90
CA VAL A 27 8.77 0.09 -3.53
C VAL A 27 8.76 -0.82 -4.76
N LEU A 28 9.95 -1.28 -5.18
CA LEU A 28 10.13 -2.24 -6.25
C LEU A 28 10.61 -3.56 -5.65
N SER A 29 9.93 -4.65 -5.95
CA SER A 29 10.31 -6.01 -5.55
C SER A 29 10.37 -6.89 -6.78
N ASN A 30 11.43 -7.67 -6.93
CA ASN A 30 11.68 -8.51 -8.10
C ASN A 30 12.06 -9.93 -7.65
N PRO A 31 11.08 -10.77 -7.22
CA PRO A 31 11.33 -12.17 -6.91
C PRO A 31 11.66 -12.95 -8.19
N ARG A 32 12.60 -13.88 -8.10
CA ARG A 32 13.02 -14.76 -9.21
C ARG A 32 13.05 -16.20 -8.72
N VAL A 33 12.53 -17.10 -9.54
CA VAL A 33 12.54 -18.53 -9.24
C VAL A 33 12.76 -19.34 -10.53
N PHE A 34 13.50 -20.41 -10.41
CA PHE A 34 13.73 -21.37 -11.51
C PHE A 34 12.99 -22.66 -11.22
N THR A 35 12.40 -23.24 -12.25
CA THR A 35 11.68 -24.50 -12.13
C THR A 35 11.72 -25.26 -13.46
N LEU A 36 11.41 -26.55 -13.40
CA LEU A 36 11.27 -27.41 -14.58
C LEU A 36 9.87 -27.25 -15.20
N ASP A 37 9.75 -27.66 -16.47
CA ASP A 37 8.47 -27.72 -17.16
C ASP A 37 7.45 -28.56 -16.38
N GLY A 38 6.25 -28.02 -16.19
CA GLY A 38 5.16 -28.64 -15.44
C GLY A 38 5.33 -28.69 -13.92
N GLN A 39 6.46 -28.18 -13.37
CA GLN A 39 6.73 -28.21 -11.93
C GLN A 39 6.38 -26.88 -11.25
N ALA A 40 5.65 -26.96 -10.14
CA ALA A 40 5.38 -25.78 -9.30
C ALA A 40 6.63 -25.36 -8.53
N ALA A 41 6.91 -24.06 -8.52
CA ALA A 41 7.93 -23.45 -7.68
C ALA A 41 7.35 -22.30 -6.89
N GLU A 42 7.90 -22.09 -5.71
CA GLU A 42 7.48 -21.02 -4.79
C GLU A 42 8.70 -20.30 -4.24
N ILE A 43 8.64 -18.98 -4.19
CA ILE A 43 9.59 -18.14 -3.46
C ILE A 43 8.84 -17.23 -2.51
N LYS A 44 9.32 -17.14 -1.26
CA LYS A 44 8.80 -16.27 -0.22
C LYS A 44 9.89 -15.34 0.25
N GLN A 45 9.59 -14.06 0.31
CA GLN A 45 10.39 -13.04 0.98
C GLN A 45 9.49 -12.33 1.97
N VAL A 46 9.49 -12.81 3.22
CA VAL A 46 8.54 -12.39 4.26
C VAL A 46 9.26 -12.09 5.57
N ASP A 47 8.74 -11.11 6.29
CA ASP A 47 9.08 -10.83 7.67
C ASP A 47 8.01 -11.44 8.58
N GLN A 48 8.39 -12.02 9.69
CA GLN A 48 7.45 -12.58 10.66
C GLN A 48 7.08 -11.55 11.70
N VAL A 49 5.79 -11.27 11.81
CA VAL A 49 5.23 -10.29 12.74
C VAL A 49 4.55 -11.02 13.89
N PRO A 50 4.92 -10.76 15.15
CA PRO A 50 4.30 -11.38 16.31
C PRO A 50 2.92 -10.79 16.58
N TYR A 51 1.93 -11.66 16.77
CA TYR A 51 0.58 -11.33 17.19
C TYR A 51 0.28 -11.96 18.54
N THR A 52 -0.22 -11.16 19.45
CA THR A 52 -0.68 -11.66 20.74
C THR A 52 -2.12 -12.18 20.61
N LYS A 53 -2.30 -13.47 20.89
CA LYS A 53 -3.61 -14.12 20.96
C LYS A 53 -3.90 -14.50 22.44
N VAL A 54 -5.07 -14.12 22.92
CA VAL A 54 -5.55 -14.54 24.25
C VAL A 54 -6.70 -15.51 24.06
N GLU A 55 -6.55 -16.72 24.52
CA GLU A 55 -7.56 -17.78 24.46
C GLU A 55 -7.64 -18.46 25.81
N ASP A 56 -8.83 -18.54 26.37
CA ASP A 56 -9.11 -19.12 27.72
C ASP A 56 -8.22 -18.55 28.84
N GLY A 57 -7.87 -17.24 28.77
CA GLY A 57 -7.01 -16.59 29.76
C GLY A 57 -5.50 -16.88 29.59
N VAL A 58 -5.13 -17.67 28.59
CA VAL A 58 -3.73 -17.94 28.24
C VAL A 58 -3.30 -17.04 27.09
N THR A 59 -2.21 -16.32 27.32
CA THR A 59 -1.61 -15.46 26.27
C THR A 59 -0.60 -16.28 25.47
N SER A 60 -0.79 -16.34 24.15
CA SER A 60 0.14 -16.97 23.21
C SER A 60 0.59 -15.97 22.13
N ILE A 61 1.75 -16.22 21.54
CA ILE A 61 2.26 -15.43 20.41
C ILE A 61 2.12 -16.27 19.15
N GLU A 62 1.42 -15.73 18.16
CA GLU A 62 1.30 -16.28 16.82
C GLU A 62 2.15 -15.44 15.86
N LEU A 63 3.03 -16.07 15.07
CA LEU A 63 3.80 -15.38 14.04
C LEU A 63 3.03 -15.37 12.72
N LYS A 64 2.90 -14.20 12.10
CA LYS A 64 2.25 -14.03 10.79
C LYS A 64 3.23 -13.47 9.78
N ASP A 65 3.24 -14.06 8.61
CA ASP A 65 4.11 -13.65 7.50
C ASP A 65 3.59 -12.37 6.84
N ALA A 66 4.47 -11.40 6.64
CA ALA A 66 4.22 -10.17 5.90
C ALA A 66 5.33 -9.97 4.88
N GLY A 67 4.97 -9.83 3.59
CA GLY A 67 5.97 -9.67 2.53
C GLY A 67 5.43 -10.11 1.17
N ILE A 68 6.28 -10.72 0.35
CA ILE A 68 5.95 -11.19 -0.98
C ILE A 68 6.10 -12.69 -1.08
N THR A 69 5.08 -13.33 -1.66
CA THR A 69 5.10 -14.74 -2.07
C THR A 69 4.75 -14.81 -3.56
N LEU A 70 5.58 -15.52 -4.31
CA LEU A 70 5.34 -15.87 -5.71
C LEU A 70 5.31 -17.39 -5.84
N LYS A 71 4.22 -17.91 -6.39
CA LYS A 71 4.09 -19.31 -6.79
C LYS A 71 3.83 -19.35 -8.28
N VAL A 72 4.56 -20.20 -9.00
CA VAL A 72 4.45 -20.31 -10.45
C VAL A 72 4.55 -21.74 -10.90
N THR A 73 3.75 -22.10 -11.90
CA THR A 73 3.82 -23.40 -12.58
C THR A 73 3.83 -23.14 -14.08
N PRO A 74 4.97 -23.33 -14.76
CA PRO A 74 5.08 -23.20 -16.21
C PRO A 74 4.68 -24.52 -16.91
N VAL A 75 4.15 -24.40 -18.13
CA VAL A 75 3.97 -25.51 -19.08
C VAL A 75 4.37 -25.03 -20.46
N ILE A 76 5.40 -25.62 -21.03
CA ILE A 76 5.88 -25.29 -22.37
C ILE A 76 4.97 -25.98 -23.41
N VAL A 77 4.37 -25.20 -24.32
CA VAL A 77 3.41 -25.71 -25.31
C VAL A 77 3.93 -25.73 -26.74
N GLY A 78 5.21 -25.40 -26.93
CA GLY A 78 5.87 -25.34 -28.25
C GLY A 78 5.93 -23.94 -28.83
N ASP A 79 6.71 -23.76 -29.88
CA ASP A 79 6.94 -22.50 -30.60
C ASP A 79 7.39 -21.31 -29.70
N GLY A 80 8.06 -21.62 -28.58
CA GLY A 80 8.48 -20.60 -27.60
C GLY A 80 7.32 -20.04 -26.79
N ASN A 81 6.17 -20.70 -26.75
CA ASN A 81 5.04 -20.30 -25.93
C ASN A 81 5.00 -21.09 -24.60
N ILE A 82 4.66 -20.38 -23.54
CA ILE A 82 4.61 -20.93 -22.17
C ILE A 82 3.25 -20.59 -21.57
N ILE A 83 2.54 -21.60 -21.09
CA ILE A 83 1.39 -21.40 -20.22
C ILE A 83 1.92 -21.27 -18.79
N LEU A 84 1.65 -20.13 -18.16
CA LEU A 84 2.03 -19.85 -16.78
C LEU A 84 0.78 -19.78 -15.90
N SER A 85 0.73 -20.62 -14.86
CA SER A 85 -0.16 -20.43 -13.74
C SER A 85 0.62 -19.69 -12.65
N VAL A 86 0.13 -18.52 -12.25
CA VAL A 86 0.85 -17.59 -11.38
C VAL A 86 -0.05 -17.15 -10.24
N ASP A 87 0.44 -17.31 -9.02
CA ASP A 87 -0.15 -16.77 -7.81
C ASP A 87 0.87 -15.83 -7.15
N VAL A 88 0.52 -14.55 -7.05
CA VAL A 88 1.31 -13.52 -6.40
C VAL A 88 0.55 -13.00 -5.20
N GLU A 89 1.18 -13.02 -4.06
CA GLU A 89 0.66 -12.44 -2.84
C GLU A 89 1.62 -11.39 -2.31
N LYS A 90 1.10 -10.20 -1.99
CA LYS A 90 1.81 -9.15 -1.29
C LYS A 90 1.05 -8.77 -0.04
N SER A 91 1.67 -8.96 1.11
CA SER A 91 1.18 -8.50 2.40
C SER A 91 2.06 -7.38 2.95
N THR A 92 1.42 -6.40 3.56
CA THR A 92 2.08 -5.27 4.22
C THR A 92 1.49 -5.08 5.60
N VAL A 93 2.34 -4.73 6.55
CA VAL A 93 1.98 -4.53 7.94
C VAL A 93 2.56 -3.19 8.43
N ASP A 94 1.84 -2.51 9.30
CA ASP A 94 2.32 -1.31 9.98
C ASP A 94 2.83 -1.70 11.37
N THR A 95 4.13 -1.87 11.52
CA THR A 95 4.77 -2.33 12.75
C THR A 95 4.79 -1.29 13.87
N THR A 96 4.25 -0.11 13.66
CA THR A 96 4.22 0.98 14.67
C THR A 96 3.16 0.76 15.75
N ILE A 97 2.20 -0.14 15.52
CA ILE A 97 1.11 -0.46 16.44
C ILE A 97 1.15 -1.93 16.88
N ALA A 98 0.69 -2.20 18.10
CA ALA A 98 0.56 -3.56 18.60
C ALA A 98 -0.59 -4.30 17.87
N ASN A 99 -0.36 -5.57 17.50
CA ASN A 99 -1.32 -6.37 16.72
C ASN A 99 -1.82 -5.63 15.45
N PRO A 100 -0.92 -5.22 14.55
CA PRO A 100 -1.26 -4.39 13.41
C PRO A 100 -2.11 -5.14 12.38
N PRO A 101 -3.03 -4.48 11.65
CA PRO A 101 -3.75 -5.11 10.56
C PRO A 101 -2.80 -5.47 9.42
N ILE A 102 -2.96 -6.66 8.84
CA ILE A 102 -2.23 -7.09 7.65
C ILE A 102 -3.06 -6.73 6.42
N ALA A 103 -2.53 -5.87 5.57
CA ALA A 103 -3.13 -5.59 4.27
C ALA A 103 -2.57 -6.57 3.24
N LYS A 104 -3.42 -7.47 2.74
CA LYS A 104 -3.07 -8.54 1.81
C LYS A 104 -3.65 -8.25 0.42
N ARG A 105 -2.83 -8.43 -0.61
CA ARG A 105 -3.23 -8.33 -2.02
C ARG A 105 -2.77 -9.59 -2.73
N THR A 106 -3.70 -10.27 -3.42
CA THR A 106 -3.43 -11.52 -4.12
C THR A 106 -3.86 -11.37 -5.57
N ILE A 107 -3.03 -11.85 -6.48
CA ILE A 107 -3.33 -11.98 -7.90
C ILE A 107 -3.11 -13.44 -8.24
N SER A 108 -4.15 -14.10 -8.76
CA SER A 108 -4.10 -15.48 -9.24
C SER A 108 -4.57 -15.48 -10.69
N THR A 109 -3.72 -15.97 -11.61
CA THR A 109 -4.03 -15.96 -13.04
C THR A 109 -3.32 -17.08 -13.78
N LYS A 110 -3.88 -17.42 -14.93
CA LYS A 110 -3.27 -18.34 -15.89
C LYS A 110 -3.26 -17.70 -17.26
N LEU A 111 -2.09 -17.63 -17.89
CA LEU A 111 -1.91 -16.92 -19.14
C LEU A 111 -0.92 -17.65 -20.06
N LEU A 112 -1.07 -17.43 -21.37
CA LEU A 112 -0.14 -17.87 -22.39
C LEU A 112 0.76 -16.70 -22.76
N ILE A 113 2.07 -16.88 -22.64
CA ILE A 113 3.08 -15.88 -22.93
C ILE A 113 4.14 -16.48 -23.83
N LYS A 114 4.72 -15.63 -24.68
CA LYS A 114 5.91 -15.99 -25.43
C LYS A 114 7.16 -15.82 -24.58
N ASP A 115 8.14 -16.68 -24.78
CA ASP A 115 9.47 -16.59 -24.15
C ASP A 115 10.07 -15.21 -24.28
N GLU A 116 10.82 -14.76 -23.25
CA GLU A 116 11.48 -13.46 -23.14
C GLU A 116 10.56 -12.22 -23.29
N THR A 117 9.23 -12.40 -23.17
CA THR A 117 8.27 -11.30 -23.26
C THR A 117 7.86 -10.83 -21.86
N ILE A 118 7.91 -9.50 -21.64
CA ILE A 118 7.42 -8.89 -20.40
C ILE A 118 5.94 -8.55 -20.57
N VAL A 119 5.11 -9.05 -19.67
CA VAL A 119 3.67 -8.77 -19.65
C VAL A 119 3.23 -8.22 -18.30
N VAL A 120 2.22 -7.38 -18.32
CA VAL A 120 1.50 -6.94 -17.12
C VAL A 120 0.41 -7.95 -16.84
N ILE A 121 0.49 -8.65 -15.71
CA ILE A 121 -0.50 -9.67 -15.32
C ILE A 121 -1.66 -9.09 -14.53
N GLY A 122 -1.49 -7.90 -13.98
CA GLY A 122 -2.55 -7.20 -13.26
C GLY A 122 -2.03 -6.07 -12.41
N GLY A 123 -2.99 -5.39 -11.78
CA GLY A 123 -2.70 -4.30 -10.86
C GLY A 123 -3.92 -3.95 -10.04
N VAL A 124 -3.68 -3.22 -8.96
CA VAL A 124 -4.72 -2.68 -8.08
C VAL A 124 -4.43 -1.20 -7.89
N PHE A 125 -5.40 -0.38 -8.22
CA PHE A 125 -5.38 1.05 -7.95
C PHE A 125 -6.41 1.37 -6.87
N THR A 126 -5.99 2.09 -5.86
CA THR A 126 -6.86 2.55 -4.78
C THR A 126 -6.63 4.03 -4.56
N GLU A 127 -7.69 4.81 -4.62
CA GLU A 127 -7.70 6.22 -4.27
C GLU A 127 -8.70 6.43 -3.12
N SER A 128 -8.24 7.10 -2.06
CA SER A 128 -9.06 7.45 -0.92
C SER A 128 -8.95 8.96 -0.69
N THR A 129 -10.05 9.67 -0.82
CA THR A 129 -10.13 11.10 -0.52
C THR A 129 -10.96 11.29 0.74
N LYS A 130 -10.35 11.88 1.75
CA LYS A 130 -11.02 12.27 2.99
C LYS A 130 -11.03 13.80 3.05
N SER A 131 -12.23 14.37 3.17
CA SER A 131 -12.40 15.81 3.44
C SER A 131 -13.07 15.95 4.80
N SER A 132 -12.41 16.67 5.70
CA SER A 132 -12.93 17.00 7.03
C SER A 132 -13.08 18.51 7.14
N LYS A 133 -14.30 18.96 7.43
CA LYS A 133 -14.58 20.36 7.69
C LYS A 133 -14.85 20.56 9.18
N THR A 134 -14.06 21.40 9.79
CA THR A 134 -14.24 21.81 11.19
C THR A 134 -14.67 23.28 11.19
N GLN A 135 -15.83 23.57 11.80
CA GLN A 135 -16.32 24.93 11.92
C GLN A 135 -16.80 25.21 13.33
N THR A 136 -16.58 26.45 13.79
CA THR A 136 -17.12 26.89 15.07
C THR A 136 -18.54 27.40 14.86
N PRO A 137 -19.59 26.77 15.48
CA PRO A 137 -20.96 27.23 15.35
C PRO A 137 -21.10 28.72 15.69
N PHE A 138 -21.99 29.42 15.03
CA PHE A 138 -22.26 30.86 15.14
C PHE A 138 -21.17 31.80 14.63
N LEU A 139 -19.89 31.48 14.78
CA LEU A 139 -18.78 32.33 14.32
C LEU A 139 -18.43 32.07 12.85
N ALA A 140 -18.63 30.86 12.37
CA ALA A 140 -18.40 30.48 10.98
C ALA A 140 -19.41 31.12 10.00
N ASP A 141 -20.58 31.56 10.49
CA ASP A 141 -21.66 32.14 9.67
C ASP A 141 -21.59 33.68 9.59
N LEU A 142 -20.61 34.32 10.22
CA LEU A 142 -20.45 35.77 10.19
C LEU A 142 -19.92 36.22 8.82
N PRO A 143 -20.54 37.20 8.17
CA PRO A 143 -20.04 37.81 6.96
C PRO A 143 -18.67 38.46 7.23
N LEU A 144 -17.72 38.35 6.29
CA LEU A 144 -16.38 38.91 6.31
C LEU A 144 -15.35 38.19 7.23
N VAL A 145 -15.76 37.52 8.29
CA VAL A 145 -14.83 36.87 9.25
C VAL A 145 -15.08 35.37 9.42
N GLY A 146 -16.17 34.84 8.88
CA GLY A 146 -16.55 33.43 9.04
C GLY A 146 -15.51 32.43 8.55
N ASP A 147 -14.75 32.78 7.52
CA ASP A 147 -13.72 31.88 6.97
C ASP A 147 -12.51 31.71 7.90
N LEU A 148 -12.28 32.62 8.87
CA LEU A 148 -11.25 32.48 9.91
C LEU A 148 -11.61 31.42 10.97
N PHE A 149 -12.90 31.02 11.01
CA PHE A 149 -13.43 30.02 11.97
C PHE A 149 -13.83 28.70 11.28
N LYS A 150 -13.41 28.52 10.04
CA LYS A 150 -13.55 27.27 9.26
C LYS A 150 -12.19 26.68 9.01
N GLY A 151 -12.03 25.39 9.30
CA GLY A 151 -10.87 24.59 8.92
C GLY A 151 -11.31 23.53 7.92
N GLU A 152 -10.65 23.40 6.79
CA GLU A 152 -10.84 22.31 5.85
C GLU A 152 -9.54 21.51 5.77
N GLU A 153 -9.62 20.22 6.09
CA GLU A 153 -8.54 19.26 5.92
C GLU A 153 -8.91 18.29 4.81
N LYS A 154 -8.09 18.22 3.78
CA LYS A 154 -8.28 17.34 2.65
C LYS A 154 -7.09 16.41 2.53
N THR A 155 -7.32 15.11 2.78
CA THR A 155 -6.32 14.08 2.65
C THR A 155 -6.64 13.22 1.43
N ASN A 156 -5.71 13.11 0.49
CA ASN A 156 -5.84 12.25 -0.68
C ASN A 156 -4.71 11.20 -0.64
N VAL A 157 -5.10 9.92 -0.51
CA VAL A 157 -4.18 8.79 -0.47
C VAL A 157 -4.37 7.96 -1.73
N ARG A 158 -3.32 7.84 -2.54
CA ARG A 158 -3.27 6.98 -3.73
C ARG A 158 -2.31 5.81 -3.49
N LYS A 159 -2.79 4.61 -3.77
CA LYS A 159 -1.98 3.38 -3.70
C LYS A 159 -2.13 2.62 -5.00
N GLU A 160 -1.02 2.31 -5.63
CA GLU A 160 -0.98 1.56 -6.88
C GLU A 160 -0.06 0.35 -6.72
N LEU A 161 -0.51 -0.79 -7.19
CA LEU A 161 0.26 -2.02 -7.32
C LEU A 161 0.17 -2.47 -8.76
N LEU A 162 1.31 -2.60 -9.44
CA LEU A 162 1.42 -3.20 -10.76
C LEU A 162 2.32 -4.43 -10.66
N VAL A 163 1.91 -5.51 -11.32
CA VAL A 163 2.67 -6.76 -11.34
C VAL A 163 3.02 -7.11 -12.77
N PHE A 164 4.34 -7.21 -13.01
CA PHE A 164 4.93 -7.60 -14.28
C PHE A 164 5.49 -9.02 -14.17
N LEU A 165 5.44 -9.74 -15.26
CA LEU A 165 6.00 -11.07 -15.37
C LEU A 165 6.88 -11.18 -16.62
N ALA A 166 8.04 -11.82 -16.48
CA ALA A 166 8.99 -12.04 -17.55
C ALA A 166 9.50 -13.50 -17.46
N PRO A 167 8.89 -14.45 -18.18
CA PRO A 167 9.38 -15.82 -18.26
C PRO A 167 10.59 -15.90 -19.19
N ARG A 168 11.48 -16.86 -18.91
CA ARG A 168 12.59 -17.20 -19.77
C ARG A 168 12.85 -18.70 -19.77
N ILE A 169 12.89 -19.31 -20.92
CA ILE A 169 13.33 -20.70 -21.11
C ILE A 169 14.85 -20.71 -21.16
N ILE A 170 15.47 -21.64 -20.43
CA ILE A 170 16.94 -21.79 -20.36
C ILE A 170 17.31 -23.14 -20.93
#